data_661f1e51865ee771e8d1d2c4abc9f66f
#
_entry.id   661f1e51865ee771e8d1d2c4abc9f66f
#
_cell.length_a   1.000
_cell.length_b   1.000
_cell.length_c   1.000
_cell.angle_alpha   90.00
_cell.angle_beta   90.00
_cell.angle_gamma   90.00
#
_symmetry.space_group_name_H-M   'P 1'
#
loop_
_entity.id
_entity.type
_entity.pdbx_description
1 polymer ?
#
loop_
_entity_poly.entity_id
_entity_poly.type
_entity_poly.pdbx_seq_one_letter_code
_entity_poly.pdbx_strand_id
1 'polypeptide(L)'
;MNDKRVGYFDILRIVSIFFVIVIHVTSVGLRLCETATPTWNVNWLLNSVSRWAVPVFFMVSGALFLEPSRELTLKRLYKKSIFHIVVCIIVWGFFYSLLDQYIYGTLSAKSVPVAVYGIVTGNTGYHLWFLYTLVMLYIAVPLFRLITCHGSKRQLEYALIMWGVFSLLIGQINAFAAETGLGSDLLPYSPFVIAGYGGYFLLGYYLTAYPLKGKIKMACYVLACLSVCAIVGGKLLLLSVWKMESATFELPLGVFSGLIAAAIFTLAQNFKVSDAASQVTSFLGQRSFGIYLIHVFFVSLVYHIWNVKPDCCQPVLAVFVSSVGIFVVSLLISWMLSKIPLLRKLV
;
A
#
# COMPACT_ATOMS: atom_id res chain seq x y z
N MET A 1 -19.72 -23.41 -7.13
CA MET A 1 -19.35 -23.46 -5.72
C MET A 1 -19.40 -22.03 -5.18
N ASN A 2 -20.18 -21.78 -4.14
CA ASN A 2 -20.21 -20.46 -3.49
C ASN A 2 -18.83 -20.18 -2.90
N ASP A 3 -18.09 -19.27 -3.52
CA ASP A 3 -16.84 -18.73 -3.00
C ASP A 3 -17.19 -17.98 -1.69
N LYS A 4 -17.16 -18.68 -0.54
CA LYS A 4 -17.44 -18.05 0.75
C LYS A 4 -16.49 -16.88 0.91
N ARG A 5 -17.04 -15.69 0.80
CA ARG A 5 -16.30 -14.43 0.98
C ARG A 5 -15.70 -14.41 2.39
N VAL A 6 -14.41 -14.22 2.47
CA VAL A 6 -13.68 -14.20 3.75
C VAL A 6 -13.75 -12.78 4.31
N GLY A 7 -14.60 -12.54 5.30
CA GLY A 7 -14.93 -11.20 5.81
C GLY A 7 -13.71 -10.38 6.30
N TYR A 8 -12.69 -11.02 6.87
CA TYR A 8 -11.50 -10.29 7.33
C TYR A 8 -10.67 -9.69 6.19
N PHE A 9 -10.75 -10.21 4.95
CA PHE A 9 -10.11 -9.56 3.80
C PHE A 9 -10.75 -8.22 3.47
N ASP A 10 -12.06 -8.10 3.65
CA ASP A 10 -12.75 -6.82 3.45
C ASP A 10 -12.35 -5.81 4.53
N ILE A 11 -12.23 -6.25 5.80
CA ILE A 11 -11.70 -5.40 6.87
C ILE A 11 -10.28 -4.92 6.53
N LEU A 12 -9.39 -5.83 6.12
CA LEU A 12 -8.03 -5.48 5.75
C LEU A 12 -7.99 -4.44 4.62
N ARG A 13 -8.83 -4.59 3.59
CA ARG A 13 -8.91 -3.63 2.49
C ARG A 13 -9.40 -2.26 2.95
N ILE A 14 -10.44 -2.22 3.81
CA ILE A 14 -11.01 -0.97 4.31
C ILE A 14 -9.99 -0.22 5.17
N VAL A 15 -9.37 -0.92 6.12
CA VAL A 15 -8.38 -0.32 7.02
C VAL A 15 -7.15 0.13 6.22
N SER A 16 -6.66 -0.71 5.29
CA SER A 16 -5.50 -0.36 4.48
C SER A 16 -5.77 0.85 3.58
N ILE A 17 -6.94 0.95 2.91
CA ILE A 17 -7.21 2.13 2.08
C ILE A 17 -7.35 3.40 2.91
N PHE A 18 -7.92 3.32 4.11
CA PHE A 18 -7.97 4.45 5.02
C PHE A 18 -6.55 4.93 5.40
N PHE A 19 -5.65 4.01 5.77
CA PHE A 19 -4.26 4.38 6.10
C PHE A 19 -3.44 4.80 4.87
N VAL A 20 -3.76 4.33 3.66
CA VAL A 20 -3.19 4.90 2.42
C VAL A 20 -3.60 6.36 2.25
N ILE A 21 -4.85 6.72 2.53
CA ILE A 21 -5.29 8.13 2.52
C ILE A 21 -4.53 8.94 3.59
N VAL A 22 -4.37 8.39 4.80
CA VAL A 22 -3.54 9.02 5.86
C VAL A 22 -2.12 9.27 5.37
N ILE A 23 -1.47 8.31 4.71
CA ILE A 23 -0.13 8.50 4.12
C ILE A 23 -0.12 9.69 3.17
N HIS A 24 -1.10 9.82 2.29
CA HIS A 24 -1.12 10.90 1.29
C HIS A 24 -1.45 12.26 1.91
N VAL A 25 -2.39 12.34 2.83
CA VAL A 25 -2.70 13.55 3.59
C VAL A 25 -1.49 14.03 4.38
N THR A 26 -0.86 13.13 5.13
CA THR A 26 0.32 13.48 5.93
C THR A 26 1.55 13.79 5.10
N SER A 27 1.71 13.17 3.91
CA SER A 27 2.78 13.52 2.98
C SER A 27 2.67 14.94 2.45
N VAL A 28 1.46 15.49 2.32
CA VAL A 28 1.27 16.91 2.00
C VAL A 28 1.68 17.78 3.20
N GLY A 29 1.27 17.43 4.43
CA GLY A 29 1.67 18.13 5.64
C GLY A 29 3.19 18.20 5.80
N LEU A 30 3.90 17.09 5.51
CA LEU A 30 5.38 17.05 5.56
C LEU A 30 6.04 17.99 4.56
N ARG A 31 5.41 18.23 3.40
CA ARG A 31 5.97 19.13 2.37
C ARG A 31 5.64 20.60 2.59
N LEU A 32 4.50 20.90 3.20
CA LEU A 32 3.99 22.27 3.34
C LEU A 32 4.29 22.89 4.70
N CYS A 33 4.59 22.10 5.74
CA CYS A 33 4.91 22.60 7.07
C CYS A 33 6.42 22.64 7.30
N GLU A 34 6.87 23.62 8.08
CA GLU A 34 8.26 23.69 8.53
C GLU A 34 8.63 22.49 9.41
N THR A 35 9.82 21.96 9.18
CA THR A 35 10.38 20.82 9.94
C THR A 35 10.36 21.09 11.44
N ALA A 36 10.11 20.05 12.21
CA ALA A 36 10.06 20.07 13.69
C ALA A 36 8.94 20.91 14.32
N THR A 37 8.03 21.50 13.53
CA THR A 37 6.80 22.07 14.09
C THR A 37 5.86 20.98 14.63
N PRO A 38 4.94 21.29 15.57
CA PRO A 38 3.97 20.31 16.06
C PRO A 38 3.17 19.64 14.93
N THR A 39 2.76 20.41 13.91
CA THR A 39 2.04 19.89 12.74
C THR A 39 2.92 18.97 11.92
N TRP A 40 4.16 19.32 11.66
CA TRP A 40 5.10 18.47 10.96
C TRP A 40 5.35 17.17 11.72
N ASN A 41 5.59 17.22 13.04
CA ASN A 41 5.83 16.06 13.89
C ASN A 41 4.66 15.07 13.88
N VAL A 42 3.42 15.55 13.95
CA VAL A 42 2.22 14.70 13.87
C VAL A 42 2.10 14.05 12.50
N ASN A 43 2.27 14.84 11.42
CA ASN A 43 2.23 14.30 10.06
C ASN A 43 3.31 13.23 9.85
N TRP A 44 4.53 13.50 10.32
CA TRP A 44 5.65 12.59 10.26
C TRP A 44 5.37 11.26 11.00
N LEU A 45 4.88 11.34 12.24
CA LEU A 45 4.55 10.16 13.04
C LEU A 45 3.48 9.30 12.36
N LEU A 46 2.37 9.92 11.98
CA LEU A 46 1.25 9.21 11.34
C LEU A 46 1.62 8.64 9.97
N ASN A 47 2.44 9.36 9.18
CA ASN A 47 2.96 8.85 7.91
C ASN A 47 3.78 7.59 8.12
N SER A 48 4.76 7.66 9.03
CA SER A 48 5.71 6.58 9.29
C SER A 48 5.04 5.29 9.76
N VAL A 49 4.12 5.40 10.74
CA VAL A 49 3.44 4.23 11.30
C VAL A 49 2.34 3.66 10.38
N SER A 50 2.02 4.34 9.28
CA SER A 50 0.96 3.91 8.34
C SER A 50 1.50 3.11 7.14
N ARG A 51 2.82 3.05 6.93
CA ARG A 51 3.43 2.45 5.72
C ARG A 51 3.12 0.97 5.49
N TRP A 52 2.73 0.23 6.51
CA TRP A 52 2.29 -1.17 6.42
C TRP A 52 1.02 -1.35 5.56
N ALA A 53 0.26 -0.29 5.32
CA ALA A 53 -1.02 -0.37 4.61
C ALA A 53 -0.87 -0.90 3.17
N VAL A 54 0.17 -0.48 2.45
CA VAL A 54 0.45 -0.95 1.08
C VAL A 54 0.86 -2.43 1.06
N PRO A 55 1.82 -2.91 1.87
CA PRO A 55 2.09 -4.33 2.04
C PRO A 55 0.86 -5.19 2.25
N VAL A 56 -0.08 -4.77 3.11
CA VAL A 56 -1.30 -5.55 3.39
C VAL A 56 -2.18 -5.70 2.14
N PHE A 57 -2.27 -4.71 1.25
CA PHE A 57 -2.98 -4.88 -0.02
C PHE A 57 -2.37 -5.99 -0.89
N PHE A 58 -1.03 -6.05 -0.99
CA PHE A 58 -0.36 -7.14 -1.71
C PHE A 58 -0.60 -8.49 -1.03
N MET A 59 -0.59 -8.54 0.31
CA MET A 59 -0.88 -9.76 1.07
C MET A 59 -2.30 -10.27 0.81
N VAL A 60 -3.31 -9.40 0.83
CA VAL A 60 -4.71 -9.76 0.52
C VAL A 60 -4.82 -10.27 -0.91
N SER A 61 -4.16 -9.62 -1.87
CA SER A 61 -4.14 -10.07 -3.26
C SER A 61 -3.48 -11.43 -3.40
N GLY A 62 -2.35 -11.65 -2.74
CA GLY A 62 -1.65 -12.94 -2.72
C GLY A 62 -2.50 -14.07 -2.12
N ALA A 63 -3.13 -13.82 -0.97
CA ALA A 63 -4.05 -14.77 -0.34
C ALA A 63 -5.19 -15.22 -1.29
N LEU A 64 -5.64 -14.33 -2.16
CA LEU A 64 -6.72 -14.62 -3.10
C LEU A 64 -6.25 -15.32 -4.38
N PHE A 65 -5.11 -14.92 -4.96
CA PHE A 65 -4.65 -15.41 -6.26
C PHE A 65 -3.80 -16.68 -6.15
N LEU A 66 -3.13 -16.90 -5.02
CA LEU A 66 -2.23 -18.03 -4.84
C LEU A 66 -2.92 -19.25 -4.19
N GLU A 67 -4.18 -19.14 -3.80
CA GLU A 67 -4.95 -20.25 -3.22
C GLU A 67 -5.09 -21.41 -4.22
N PRO A 68 -4.53 -22.62 -3.94
CA PRO A 68 -4.55 -23.75 -4.87
C PRO A 68 -5.94 -24.23 -5.24
N SER A 69 -6.90 -24.18 -4.29
CA SER A 69 -8.26 -24.65 -4.51
C SER A 69 -9.05 -23.78 -5.51
N ARG A 70 -8.56 -22.59 -5.83
CA ARG A 70 -9.20 -21.72 -6.82
C ARG A 70 -8.72 -22.04 -8.22
N GLU A 71 -9.66 -22.39 -9.09
CA GLU A 71 -9.38 -22.49 -10.52
C GLU A 71 -9.02 -21.13 -11.10
N LEU A 72 -7.78 -21.00 -11.53
CA LEU A 72 -7.24 -19.82 -12.19
C LEU A 72 -6.72 -20.17 -13.56
N THR A 73 -7.50 -19.88 -14.60
CA THR A 73 -7.03 -20.03 -15.99
C THR A 73 -6.25 -18.78 -16.41
N LEU A 74 -5.18 -18.96 -17.19
CA LEU A 74 -4.41 -17.86 -17.77
C LEU A 74 -5.33 -16.89 -18.55
N LYS A 75 -6.28 -17.42 -19.30
CA LYS A 75 -7.26 -16.62 -20.04
C LYS A 75 -8.05 -15.68 -19.12
N ARG A 76 -8.51 -16.18 -17.96
CA ARG A 76 -9.24 -15.36 -16.97
C ARG A 76 -8.32 -14.33 -16.31
N LEU A 77 -7.10 -14.71 -15.96
CA LEU A 77 -6.10 -13.84 -15.36
C LEU A 77 -5.79 -12.65 -16.27
N TYR A 78 -5.42 -12.91 -17.54
CA TYR A 78 -5.05 -11.86 -18.48
C TYR A 78 -6.25 -11.04 -18.95
N LYS A 79 -7.34 -11.69 -19.40
CA LYS A 79 -8.49 -10.95 -19.97
C LYS A 79 -9.38 -10.25 -18.97
N LYS A 80 -9.37 -10.69 -17.70
CA LYS A 80 -10.24 -10.08 -16.68
C LYS A 80 -9.44 -9.25 -15.68
N SER A 81 -8.42 -9.82 -15.03
CA SER A 81 -7.73 -9.13 -13.93
C SER A 81 -6.67 -8.14 -14.44
N ILE A 82 -5.72 -8.61 -15.27
CA ILE A 82 -4.63 -7.76 -15.78
C ILE A 82 -5.18 -6.69 -16.71
N PHE A 83 -6.01 -7.06 -17.68
CA PHE A 83 -6.60 -6.11 -18.63
C PHE A 83 -7.39 -5.00 -17.93
N HIS A 84 -8.17 -5.34 -16.89
CA HIS A 84 -8.88 -4.36 -16.10
C HIS A 84 -7.95 -3.33 -15.45
N ILE A 85 -6.86 -3.80 -14.80
CA ILE A 85 -5.90 -2.89 -14.15
C ILE A 85 -5.18 -2.02 -15.19
N VAL A 86 -4.80 -2.60 -16.34
CA VAL A 86 -4.16 -1.83 -17.45
C VAL A 86 -5.09 -0.74 -17.97
N VAL A 87 -6.38 -1.02 -18.15
CA VAL A 87 -7.37 0.00 -18.53
C VAL A 87 -7.47 1.09 -17.47
N CYS A 88 -7.48 0.71 -16.18
CA CYS A 88 -7.47 1.71 -15.10
C CYS A 88 -6.18 2.56 -15.11
N ILE A 89 -5.01 1.97 -15.35
CA ILE A 89 -3.75 2.71 -15.48
C ILE A 89 -3.85 3.74 -16.61
N ILE A 90 -4.36 3.34 -17.78
CA ILE A 90 -4.47 4.25 -18.94
C ILE A 90 -5.42 5.40 -18.63
N VAL A 91 -6.63 5.11 -18.15
CA VAL A 91 -7.66 6.13 -17.94
C VAL A 91 -7.29 7.06 -16.79
N TRP A 92 -6.95 6.50 -15.63
CA TRP A 92 -6.58 7.30 -14.46
C TRP A 92 -5.21 7.95 -14.60
N GLY A 93 -4.25 7.30 -15.25
CA GLY A 93 -2.95 7.89 -15.57
C GLY A 93 -3.08 9.11 -16.46
N PHE A 94 -3.92 9.03 -17.49
CA PHE A 94 -4.21 10.18 -18.35
C PHE A 94 -4.89 11.32 -17.56
N PHE A 95 -5.90 10.99 -16.77
CA PHE A 95 -6.60 11.95 -15.92
C PHE A 95 -5.64 12.66 -14.94
N TYR A 96 -4.82 11.91 -14.19
CA TYR A 96 -3.90 12.49 -13.23
C TYR A 96 -2.76 13.28 -13.89
N SER A 97 -2.27 12.83 -15.03
CA SER A 97 -1.27 13.60 -15.77
C SER A 97 -1.80 14.97 -16.22
N LEU A 98 -3.07 15.05 -16.67
CA LEU A 98 -3.69 16.32 -17.00
C LEU A 98 -3.99 17.17 -15.76
N LEU A 99 -4.42 16.55 -14.67
CA LEU A 99 -4.66 17.22 -13.40
C LEU A 99 -3.39 17.86 -12.85
N ASP A 100 -2.28 17.15 -12.85
CA ASP A 100 -0.98 17.66 -12.40
C ASP A 100 -0.55 18.85 -13.27
N GLN A 101 -0.65 18.73 -14.60
CA GLN A 101 -0.33 19.82 -15.51
C GLN A 101 -1.23 21.04 -15.30
N TYR A 102 -2.51 20.83 -14.97
CA TYR A 102 -3.43 21.92 -14.61
C TYR A 102 -2.99 22.62 -13.32
N ILE A 103 -2.71 21.86 -12.26
CA ILE A 103 -2.31 22.38 -10.95
C ILE A 103 -1.01 23.20 -11.05
N TYR A 104 -0.05 22.73 -11.85
CA TYR A 104 1.25 23.41 -12.01
C TYR A 104 1.26 24.43 -13.15
N GLY A 105 0.13 24.68 -13.81
CA GLY A 105 0.04 25.70 -14.87
C GLY A 105 0.82 25.34 -16.14
N THR A 106 1.08 24.06 -16.41
CA THR A 106 1.88 23.58 -17.54
C THR A 106 1.07 23.02 -18.70
N LEU A 107 -0.25 23.17 -18.66
CA LEU A 107 -1.15 22.74 -19.75
C LEU A 107 -0.77 23.40 -21.06
N SER A 108 -0.62 22.60 -22.12
CA SER A 108 -0.20 23.07 -23.45
C SER A 108 -0.66 22.09 -24.54
N ALA A 109 -0.40 22.41 -25.81
CA ALA A 109 -0.64 21.49 -26.92
C ALA A 109 0.14 20.15 -26.79
N LYS A 110 1.20 20.12 -25.96
CA LYS A 110 1.99 18.92 -25.67
C LYS A 110 1.46 18.08 -24.52
N SER A 111 0.36 18.46 -23.86
CA SER A 111 -0.18 17.78 -22.68
C SER A 111 -0.56 16.32 -22.95
N VAL A 112 -1.13 16.04 -24.11
CA VAL A 112 -1.51 14.67 -24.50
C VAL A 112 -0.27 13.77 -24.71
N PRO A 113 0.73 14.13 -25.54
CA PRO A 113 1.96 13.34 -25.64
C PRO A 113 2.69 13.15 -24.30
N VAL A 114 2.72 14.18 -23.44
CA VAL A 114 3.32 14.08 -22.09
C VAL A 114 2.58 13.06 -21.23
N ALA A 115 1.24 13.07 -21.26
CA ALA A 115 0.43 12.10 -20.52
C ALA A 115 0.67 10.66 -21.02
N VAL A 116 0.70 10.46 -22.35
CA VAL A 116 0.99 9.14 -22.95
C VAL A 116 2.39 8.65 -22.56
N TYR A 117 3.40 9.52 -22.65
CA TYR A 117 4.76 9.19 -22.24
C TYR A 117 4.82 8.82 -20.75
N GLY A 118 4.17 9.61 -19.86
CA GLY A 118 4.07 9.33 -18.43
C GLY A 118 3.45 7.97 -18.14
N ILE A 119 2.36 7.61 -18.85
CA ILE A 119 1.71 6.29 -18.70
C ILE A 119 2.67 5.15 -19.10
N VAL A 120 3.36 5.30 -20.23
CA VAL A 120 4.27 4.25 -20.72
C VAL A 120 5.48 4.06 -19.80
N THR A 121 6.02 5.15 -19.27
CA THR A 121 7.19 5.13 -18.39
C THR A 121 6.87 4.89 -16.91
N GLY A 122 5.58 4.83 -16.54
CA GLY A 122 5.14 4.73 -15.14
C GLY A 122 5.26 6.03 -14.35
N ASN A 123 5.56 7.15 -15.02
CA ASN A 123 5.70 8.47 -14.41
C ASN A 123 4.42 9.29 -14.56
N THR A 124 3.34 8.77 -14.01
CA THR A 124 2.02 9.41 -14.00
C THR A 124 1.33 9.14 -12.66
N GLY A 125 0.63 10.16 -12.12
CA GLY A 125 -0.09 10.06 -10.86
C GLY A 125 0.70 9.29 -9.80
N TYR A 126 1.41 9.98 -8.94
CA TYR A 126 2.43 9.45 -8.03
C TYR A 126 2.01 8.22 -7.17
N HIS A 127 0.72 7.93 -7.04
CA HIS A 127 0.21 6.74 -6.34
C HIS A 127 0.02 5.53 -7.26
N LEU A 128 -0.08 5.73 -8.59
CA LEU A 128 -0.40 4.66 -9.55
C LEU A 128 0.71 3.60 -9.70
N TRP A 129 1.91 3.84 -9.18
CA TRP A 129 2.99 2.84 -9.17
C TRP A 129 2.53 1.48 -8.58
N PHE A 130 1.60 1.50 -7.63
CA PHE A 130 1.02 0.30 -7.04
C PHE A 130 0.30 -0.57 -8.09
N LEU A 131 -0.42 0.05 -9.04
CA LEU A 131 -1.09 -0.69 -10.12
C LEU A 131 -0.08 -1.34 -11.08
N TYR A 132 1.00 -0.63 -11.43
CA TYR A 132 2.07 -1.21 -12.25
C TYR A 132 2.69 -2.42 -11.55
N THR A 133 3.01 -2.29 -10.27
CA THR A 133 3.51 -3.41 -9.46
C THR A 133 2.50 -4.56 -9.39
N LEU A 134 1.21 -4.25 -9.24
CA LEU A 134 0.16 -5.26 -9.16
C LEU A 134 0.01 -6.02 -10.49
N VAL A 135 0.13 -5.34 -11.64
CA VAL A 135 0.16 -5.98 -12.97
C VAL A 135 1.33 -6.95 -13.08
N MET A 136 2.54 -6.53 -12.67
CA MET A 136 3.72 -7.40 -12.69
C MET A 136 3.56 -8.62 -11.78
N LEU A 137 2.99 -8.45 -10.60
CA LEU A 137 2.70 -9.55 -9.69
C LEU A 137 1.65 -10.51 -10.27
N TYR A 138 0.62 -9.99 -10.94
CA TYR A 138 -0.39 -10.83 -11.57
C TYR A 138 0.17 -11.61 -12.76
N ILE A 139 1.08 -11.02 -13.56
CA ILE A 139 1.82 -11.75 -14.60
C ILE A 139 2.65 -12.89 -13.97
N ALA A 140 3.23 -12.66 -12.79
CA ALA A 140 4.04 -13.65 -12.06
C ALA A 140 3.21 -14.70 -11.29
N VAL A 141 1.87 -14.54 -11.16
CA VAL A 141 1.00 -15.50 -10.42
C VAL A 141 1.21 -16.96 -10.85
N PRO A 142 1.30 -17.31 -12.14
CA PRO A 142 1.53 -18.71 -12.53
C PRO A 142 2.81 -19.28 -11.93
N LEU A 143 3.89 -18.51 -11.84
CA LEU A 143 5.17 -18.92 -11.24
C LEU A 143 5.02 -19.08 -9.71
N PHE A 144 4.40 -18.13 -9.02
CA PHE A 144 4.12 -18.26 -7.60
C PHE A 144 3.24 -19.49 -7.29
N ARG A 145 2.28 -19.78 -8.16
CA ARG A 145 1.40 -20.95 -8.00
C ARG A 145 2.13 -22.29 -8.14
N LEU A 146 3.26 -22.37 -8.84
CA LEU A 146 4.09 -23.57 -8.82
C LEU A 146 4.56 -23.89 -7.40
N ILE A 147 4.94 -22.86 -6.65
CA ILE A 147 5.39 -23.02 -5.25
C ILE A 147 4.19 -23.33 -4.33
N THR A 148 3.05 -22.65 -4.50
CA THR A 148 1.90 -22.85 -3.60
C THR A 148 1.11 -24.12 -3.88
N CYS A 149 1.09 -24.63 -5.12
CA CYS A 149 0.39 -25.86 -5.51
C CYS A 149 1.23 -27.11 -5.31
N HIS A 150 2.55 -27.02 -5.48
CA HIS A 150 3.44 -28.19 -5.48
C HIS A 150 4.51 -28.14 -4.38
N GLY A 151 4.76 -26.96 -3.81
CA GLY A 151 5.76 -26.79 -2.75
C GLY A 151 5.25 -27.23 -1.39
N SER A 152 6.18 -27.73 -0.56
CA SER A 152 5.93 -28.02 0.84
C SER A 152 5.89 -26.74 1.68
N LYS A 153 5.29 -26.82 2.87
CA LYS A 153 5.32 -25.73 3.85
C LYS A 153 6.73 -25.21 4.12
N ARG A 154 7.72 -26.14 4.25
CA ARG A 154 9.14 -25.77 4.50
C ARG A 154 9.75 -24.98 3.34
N GLN A 155 9.39 -25.30 2.09
CA GLN A 155 9.86 -24.54 0.92
C GLN A 155 9.26 -23.14 0.86
N LEU A 156 7.99 -22.99 1.26
CA LEU A 156 7.35 -21.66 1.41
C LEU A 156 8.02 -20.84 2.51
N GLU A 157 8.30 -21.45 3.67
CA GLU A 157 9.02 -20.80 4.77
C GLU A 157 10.43 -20.39 4.35
N TYR A 158 11.16 -21.26 3.65
CA TYR A 158 12.48 -20.95 3.10
C TYR A 158 12.41 -19.74 2.14
N ALA A 159 11.45 -19.73 1.19
CA ALA A 159 11.28 -18.62 0.26
C ALA A 159 10.97 -17.29 1.00
N LEU A 160 10.12 -17.34 2.03
CA LEU A 160 9.79 -16.16 2.85
C LEU A 160 10.98 -15.69 3.70
N ILE A 161 11.78 -16.60 4.25
CA ILE A 161 13.02 -16.25 5.00
C ILE A 161 14.01 -15.58 4.04
N MET A 162 14.25 -16.17 2.87
CA MET A 162 15.14 -15.60 1.86
C MET A 162 14.68 -14.20 1.45
N TRP A 163 13.38 -14.03 1.19
CA TRP A 163 12.83 -12.71 0.92
C TRP A 163 13.00 -11.74 2.09
N GLY A 164 12.71 -12.17 3.32
CA GLY A 164 12.83 -11.34 4.53
C GLY A 164 14.27 -10.86 4.74
N VAL A 165 15.25 -11.74 4.56
CA VAL A 165 16.67 -11.39 4.70
C VAL A 165 17.11 -10.49 3.55
N PHE A 166 16.88 -10.91 2.32
CA PHE A 166 17.46 -10.23 1.17
C PHE A 166 16.69 -8.98 0.74
N SER A 167 15.37 -8.99 0.76
CA SER A 167 14.57 -7.81 0.34
C SER A 167 14.29 -6.83 1.48
N LEU A 168 13.99 -7.32 2.69
CA LEU A 168 13.64 -6.43 3.78
C LEU A 168 14.85 -6.02 4.61
N LEU A 169 15.64 -6.98 5.11
CA LEU A 169 16.76 -6.69 6.03
C LEU A 169 17.91 -6.00 5.32
N ILE A 170 18.41 -6.58 4.22
CA ILE A 170 19.53 -5.99 3.45
C ILE A 170 19.10 -4.65 2.86
N GLY A 171 17.87 -4.55 2.32
CA GLY A 171 17.33 -3.29 1.84
C GLY A 171 17.27 -2.20 2.92
N GLN A 172 16.89 -2.58 4.15
CA GLN A 172 16.88 -1.69 5.31
C GLN A 172 18.29 -1.21 5.70
N ILE A 173 19.27 -2.14 5.73
CA ILE A 173 20.68 -1.84 6.06
C ILE A 173 21.28 -0.90 5.02
N ASN A 174 21.08 -1.17 3.72
CA ASN A 174 21.62 -0.34 2.65
C ASN A 174 21.00 1.06 2.65
N ALA A 175 19.70 1.17 2.88
CA ALA A 175 19.04 2.48 2.99
C ALA A 175 19.61 3.27 4.18
N PHE A 176 19.81 2.65 5.33
CA PHE A 176 20.44 3.28 6.49
C PHE A 176 21.89 3.71 6.19
N ALA A 177 22.68 2.85 5.56
CA ALA A 177 24.06 3.15 5.18
C ALA A 177 24.15 4.33 4.20
N ALA A 178 23.25 4.37 3.19
CA ALA A 178 23.18 5.47 2.23
C ALA A 178 22.88 6.82 2.90
N GLU A 179 21.91 6.83 3.84
CA GLU A 179 21.53 8.04 4.56
C GLU A 179 22.60 8.51 5.55
N THR A 180 23.33 7.59 6.18
CA THR A 180 24.39 7.92 7.17
C THR A 180 25.76 8.18 6.55
N GLY A 181 25.89 8.11 5.22
CA GLY A 181 27.15 8.34 4.51
C GLY A 181 28.15 7.18 4.59
N LEU A 182 27.72 6.01 5.08
CA LEU A 182 28.55 4.79 5.12
C LEU A 182 28.70 4.10 3.75
N GLY A 183 28.01 4.63 2.71
CA GLY A 183 28.01 4.10 1.36
C GLY A 183 26.63 3.67 0.89
N SER A 184 26.36 3.75 -0.43
CA SER A 184 25.03 3.44 -0.99
C SER A 184 24.72 1.93 -1.01
N ASP A 185 25.74 1.08 -0.99
CA ASP A 185 25.63 -0.37 -1.10
C ASP A 185 26.60 -1.04 -0.14
N LEU A 186 26.34 -0.90 1.18
CA LEU A 186 27.16 -1.53 2.21
C LEU A 186 27.17 -3.06 2.04
N LEU A 187 26.04 -3.61 1.60
CA LEU A 187 25.89 -5.01 1.24
C LEU A 187 25.54 -5.08 -0.26
N PRO A 188 26.52 -5.49 -1.13
CA PRO A 188 26.38 -5.40 -2.60
C PRO A 188 25.30 -6.32 -3.20
N TYR A 189 24.69 -7.16 -2.40
CA TYR A 189 23.66 -8.10 -2.82
C TYR A 189 22.28 -7.58 -2.48
N SER A 190 21.92 -6.42 -3.01
CA SER A 190 20.52 -5.98 -2.99
C SER A 190 19.76 -6.81 -4.00
N PRO A 191 18.95 -7.73 -3.57
CA PRO A 191 18.23 -8.58 -4.48
C PRO A 191 16.90 -7.97 -4.86
N PHE A 192 16.91 -7.15 -5.84
CA PHE A 192 15.78 -7.10 -6.78
C PHE A 192 15.35 -8.51 -7.22
N VAL A 193 16.20 -9.49 -6.96
CA VAL A 193 16.11 -10.87 -7.44
C VAL A 193 14.98 -11.66 -6.78
N ILE A 194 14.59 -11.36 -5.53
CA ILE A 194 13.54 -12.15 -4.84
C ILE A 194 12.29 -11.30 -4.62
N ALA A 195 11.98 -10.49 -5.63
CA ALA A 195 10.65 -9.98 -5.88
C ALA A 195 10.04 -9.05 -4.81
N GLY A 196 10.77 -8.13 -4.22
CA GLY A 196 10.24 -6.98 -3.47
C GLY A 196 8.83 -7.20 -2.88
N TYR A 197 7.82 -6.64 -3.50
CA TYR A 197 6.42 -6.82 -3.09
C TYR A 197 5.85 -8.24 -3.34
N GLY A 198 6.50 -9.08 -4.16
CA GLY A 198 6.12 -10.48 -4.37
C GLY A 198 6.24 -11.33 -3.10
N GLY A 199 7.17 -10.99 -2.21
CA GLY A 199 7.26 -11.64 -0.92
C GLY A 199 6.05 -11.36 -0.03
N TYR A 200 5.52 -10.13 -0.03
CA TYR A 200 4.25 -9.83 0.66
C TYR A 200 3.08 -10.60 0.03
N PHE A 201 3.07 -10.74 -1.28
CA PHE A 201 2.07 -11.51 -1.99
C PHE A 201 2.09 -12.98 -1.53
N LEU A 202 3.28 -13.58 -1.43
CA LEU A 202 3.47 -14.94 -0.91
C LEU A 202 3.17 -15.05 0.59
N LEU A 203 3.55 -14.04 1.40
CA LEU A 203 3.30 -13.99 2.83
C LEU A 203 1.80 -13.97 3.15
N GLY A 204 1.00 -13.23 2.37
CA GLY A 204 -0.46 -13.21 2.51
C GLY A 204 -1.08 -14.58 2.30
N TYR A 205 -0.65 -15.32 1.28
CA TYR A 205 -1.05 -16.71 1.09
C TYR A 205 -0.61 -17.60 2.27
N TYR A 206 0.67 -17.51 2.66
CA TYR A 206 1.22 -18.32 3.74
C TYR A 206 0.45 -18.14 5.05
N LEU A 207 0.21 -16.91 5.47
CA LEU A 207 -0.54 -16.63 6.70
C LEU A 207 -2.02 -17.07 6.64
N THR A 208 -2.59 -17.14 5.43
CA THR A 208 -3.95 -17.64 5.23
C THR A 208 -4.00 -19.17 5.29
N ALA A 209 -3.05 -19.84 4.64
CA ALA A 209 -2.96 -21.30 4.61
C ALA A 209 -2.45 -21.89 5.95
N TYR A 210 -1.55 -21.16 6.63
CA TYR A 210 -0.90 -21.57 7.88
C TYR A 210 -1.01 -20.46 8.95
N PRO A 211 -2.19 -20.23 9.55
CA PRO A 211 -2.38 -19.18 10.55
C PRO A 211 -1.45 -19.35 11.75
N LEU A 212 -0.85 -18.24 12.19
CA LEU A 212 0.06 -18.26 13.35
C LEU A 212 -0.70 -18.59 14.63
N LYS A 213 -0.08 -19.43 15.50
CA LYS A 213 -0.68 -19.90 16.76
C LYS A 213 0.30 -19.76 17.93
N GLY A 214 -0.24 -19.74 19.14
CA GLY A 214 0.53 -19.81 20.39
C GLY A 214 1.65 -18.77 20.47
N LYS A 215 2.85 -19.21 20.87
CA LYS A 215 4.02 -18.35 21.09
C LYS A 215 4.48 -17.61 19.84
N ILE A 216 4.36 -18.21 18.65
CA ILE A 216 4.76 -17.58 17.37
C ILE A 216 3.85 -16.40 17.06
N LYS A 217 2.54 -16.54 17.28
CA LYS A 217 1.59 -15.45 17.11
C LYS A 217 1.86 -14.30 18.08
N MET A 218 2.16 -14.61 19.34
CA MET A 218 2.51 -13.59 20.34
C MET A 218 3.82 -12.89 19.96
N ALA A 219 4.84 -13.64 19.54
CA ALA A 219 6.10 -13.06 19.06
C ALA A 219 5.90 -12.12 17.88
N CYS A 220 5.01 -12.45 16.93
CA CYS A 220 4.68 -11.58 15.81
C CYS A 220 4.11 -10.22 16.30
N TYR A 221 3.22 -10.22 17.30
CA TYR A 221 2.67 -8.98 17.85
C TYR A 221 3.70 -8.18 18.63
N VAL A 222 4.54 -8.82 19.43
CA VAL A 222 5.63 -8.16 20.17
C VAL A 222 6.61 -7.52 19.20
N LEU A 223 7.03 -8.25 18.16
CA LEU A 223 7.93 -7.71 17.13
C LEU A 223 7.32 -6.53 16.37
N ALA A 224 6.01 -6.56 16.11
CA ALA A 224 5.33 -5.42 15.50
C ALA A 224 5.31 -4.19 16.44
N CYS A 225 5.03 -4.37 17.72
CA CYS A 225 5.12 -3.28 18.70
C CYS A 225 6.56 -2.72 18.80
N LEU A 226 7.57 -3.59 18.86
CA LEU A 226 8.97 -3.18 18.84
C LEU A 226 9.33 -2.45 17.54
N SER A 227 8.75 -2.85 16.40
CA SER A 227 8.93 -2.17 15.12
C SER A 227 8.38 -0.74 15.14
N VAL A 228 7.21 -0.52 15.74
CA VAL A 228 6.66 0.83 15.93
C VAL A 228 7.59 1.65 16.81
N CYS A 229 8.06 1.10 17.93
CA CYS A 229 9.02 1.77 18.81
C CYS A 229 10.34 2.08 18.06
N ALA A 230 10.83 1.17 17.23
CA ALA A 230 12.04 1.38 16.45
C ALA A 230 11.86 2.47 15.37
N ILE A 231 10.71 2.51 14.69
CA ILE A 231 10.38 3.57 13.73
C ILE A 231 10.40 4.94 14.44
N VAL A 232 9.65 5.08 15.52
CA VAL A 232 9.51 6.35 16.23
C VAL A 232 10.83 6.72 16.92
N GLY A 233 11.39 5.81 17.72
CA GLY A 233 12.62 6.05 18.48
C GLY A 233 13.85 6.24 17.58
N GLY A 234 13.99 5.44 16.53
CA GLY A 234 15.08 5.56 15.55
C GLY A 234 15.09 6.90 14.83
N LYS A 235 13.92 7.35 14.36
CA LYS A 235 13.81 8.67 13.72
C LYS A 235 14.03 9.82 14.69
N LEU A 236 13.50 9.75 15.90
CA LEU A 236 13.78 10.77 16.93
C LEU A 236 15.26 10.82 17.27
N LEU A 237 15.94 9.69 17.35
CA LEU A 237 17.38 9.63 17.59
C LEU A 237 18.17 10.27 16.45
N LEU A 238 17.86 9.93 15.18
CA LEU A 238 18.52 10.54 14.03
C LEU A 238 18.31 12.04 13.96
N LEU A 239 17.08 12.49 14.21
CA LEU A 239 16.76 13.94 14.21
C LEU A 239 17.45 14.68 15.36
N SER A 240 17.45 14.12 16.60
CA SER A 240 17.99 14.78 17.79
C SER A 240 19.52 14.81 17.82
N VAL A 241 20.16 13.66 17.50
CA VAL A 241 21.61 13.49 17.63
C VAL A 241 22.33 13.92 16.36
N TRP A 242 21.86 13.47 15.20
CA TRP A 242 22.56 13.68 13.94
C TRP A 242 21.93 14.78 13.06
N LYS A 243 20.84 15.41 13.51
CA LYS A 243 20.10 16.44 12.77
C LYS A 243 19.70 16.00 11.35
N MET A 244 19.46 14.70 11.19
CA MET A 244 19.12 14.09 9.89
C MET A 244 17.64 13.71 9.86
N GLU A 245 16.96 14.11 8.78
CA GLU A 245 15.65 13.56 8.44
C GLU A 245 15.88 12.25 7.67
N SER A 246 15.33 11.15 8.18
CA SER A 246 15.52 9.84 7.59
C SER A 246 14.19 9.17 7.30
N ALA A 247 14.07 8.60 6.11
CA ALA A 247 12.96 7.73 5.73
C ALA A 247 13.28 6.24 5.89
N THR A 248 14.51 5.89 6.31
CA THR A 248 14.99 4.51 6.38
C THR A 248 14.09 3.61 7.23
N PHE A 249 13.64 4.08 8.40
CA PHE A 249 12.83 3.27 9.31
C PHE A 249 11.40 3.00 8.81
N GLU A 250 10.92 3.75 7.81
CA GLU A 250 9.53 3.67 7.33
C GLU A 250 9.41 3.08 5.92
N LEU A 251 10.43 2.41 5.41
CA LEU A 251 10.40 1.80 4.08
C LEU A 251 9.26 0.78 3.97
N PRO A 252 8.40 0.86 2.95
CA PRO A 252 7.37 -0.16 2.72
C PRO A 252 7.95 -1.56 2.48
N LEU A 253 9.16 -1.63 1.90
CA LEU A 253 9.98 -2.83 1.76
C LEU A 253 11.06 -2.91 2.85
N GLY A 254 10.76 -2.50 4.06
CA GLY A 254 11.62 -2.61 5.23
C GLY A 254 11.11 -3.65 6.23
N VAL A 255 11.98 -4.10 7.10
CA VAL A 255 11.69 -5.11 8.15
C VAL A 255 10.54 -4.64 9.05
N PHE A 256 10.56 -3.38 9.47
CA PHE A 256 9.57 -2.85 10.40
C PHE A 256 8.18 -2.83 9.81
N SER A 257 8.02 -2.30 8.58
CA SER A 257 6.73 -2.31 7.87
C SER A 257 6.24 -3.74 7.61
N GLY A 258 7.15 -4.67 7.31
CA GLY A 258 6.85 -6.08 7.09
C GLY A 258 6.30 -6.77 8.34
N LEU A 259 6.93 -6.56 9.49
CA LEU A 259 6.49 -7.12 10.77
C LEU A 259 5.13 -6.55 11.20
N ILE A 260 4.92 -5.24 11.04
CA ILE A 260 3.63 -4.61 11.34
C ILE A 260 2.54 -5.14 10.40
N ALA A 261 2.82 -5.27 9.09
CA ALA A 261 1.86 -5.81 8.12
C ALA A 261 1.47 -7.26 8.44
N ALA A 262 2.45 -8.11 8.79
CA ALA A 262 2.20 -9.50 9.20
C ALA A 262 1.33 -9.58 10.47
N ALA A 263 1.59 -8.72 11.45
CA ALA A 263 0.82 -8.67 12.70
C ALA A 263 -0.62 -8.20 12.45
N ILE A 264 -0.82 -7.14 11.65
CA ILE A 264 -2.16 -6.64 11.30
C ILE A 264 -2.94 -7.67 10.52
N PHE A 265 -2.30 -8.35 9.55
CA PHE A 265 -2.95 -9.44 8.80
C PHE A 265 -3.37 -10.58 9.74
N THR A 266 -2.48 -11.02 10.64
CA THR A 266 -2.76 -12.06 11.64
C THR A 266 -3.83 -11.63 12.65
N LEU A 267 -3.84 -10.35 13.05
CA LEU A 267 -4.87 -9.80 13.93
C LEU A 267 -6.24 -9.84 13.28
N ALA A 268 -6.34 -9.43 12.01
CA ALA A 268 -7.59 -9.41 11.26
C ALA A 268 -8.23 -10.80 11.14
N GLN A 269 -7.44 -11.87 11.11
CA GLN A 269 -7.94 -13.25 11.09
C GLN A 269 -8.76 -13.63 12.35
N ASN A 270 -8.60 -12.90 13.45
CA ASN A 270 -9.36 -13.15 14.68
C ASN A 270 -10.76 -12.50 14.66
N PHE A 271 -11.00 -11.54 13.77
CA PHE A 271 -12.29 -10.86 13.71
C PHE A 271 -13.32 -11.72 13.01
N LYS A 272 -14.34 -12.12 13.78
CA LYS A 272 -15.56 -12.73 13.25
C LYS A 272 -16.49 -11.58 12.87
N VAL A 273 -16.75 -11.42 11.60
CA VAL A 273 -17.71 -10.43 11.11
C VAL A 273 -19.11 -10.97 11.33
N SER A 274 -19.94 -10.28 12.13
CA SER A 274 -21.34 -10.64 12.31
C SER A 274 -22.11 -10.47 11.00
N ASP A 275 -23.25 -11.15 10.84
CA ASP A 275 -24.06 -11.07 9.61
C ASP A 275 -24.50 -9.64 9.32
N ALA A 276 -24.85 -8.86 10.33
CA ALA A 276 -25.21 -7.45 10.19
C ALA A 276 -24.03 -6.59 9.71
N ALA A 277 -22.83 -6.80 10.27
CA ALA A 277 -21.62 -6.09 9.85
C ALA A 277 -21.08 -6.57 8.50
N SER A 278 -21.36 -7.81 8.10
CA SER A 278 -20.89 -8.42 6.85
C SER A 278 -21.37 -7.66 5.62
N GLN A 279 -22.60 -7.17 5.61
CA GLN A 279 -23.14 -6.37 4.50
C GLN A 279 -22.37 -5.05 4.34
N VAL A 280 -22.13 -4.34 5.44
CA VAL A 280 -21.40 -3.05 5.44
C VAL A 280 -19.93 -3.27 5.06
N THR A 281 -19.24 -4.21 5.69
CA THR A 281 -17.84 -4.50 5.38
C THR A 281 -17.66 -4.97 3.94
N SER A 282 -18.60 -5.79 3.45
CA SER A 282 -18.64 -6.24 2.05
C SER A 282 -18.84 -5.07 1.09
N PHE A 283 -19.77 -4.17 1.40
CA PHE A 283 -20.04 -2.97 0.61
C PHE A 283 -18.79 -2.07 0.51
N LEU A 284 -18.14 -1.78 1.63
CA LEU A 284 -16.94 -0.95 1.70
C LEU A 284 -15.72 -1.64 1.06
N GLY A 285 -15.48 -2.92 1.38
CA GLY A 285 -14.35 -3.69 0.87
C GLY A 285 -14.35 -3.85 -0.66
N GLN A 286 -15.55 -3.97 -1.28
CA GLN A 286 -15.67 -4.01 -2.74
C GLN A 286 -15.29 -2.69 -3.41
N ARG A 287 -15.43 -1.57 -2.70
CA ARG A 287 -15.16 -0.22 -3.23
C ARG A 287 -13.77 0.30 -2.88
N SER A 288 -13.00 -0.46 -2.11
CA SER A 288 -11.65 -0.06 -1.72
C SER A 288 -10.75 0.27 -2.92
N PHE A 289 -10.91 -0.44 -4.04
CA PHE A 289 -10.18 -0.18 -5.28
C PHE A 289 -10.60 1.16 -5.93
N GLY A 290 -11.90 1.43 -6.00
CA GLY A 290 -12.38 2.72 -6.50
C GLY A 290 -11.98 3.89 -5.60
N ILE A 291 -12.04 3.72 -4.27
CA ILE A 291 -11.53 4.72 -3.32
C ILE A 291 -10.04 4.97 -3.59
N TYR A 292 -9.25 3.90 -3.79
CA TYR A 292 -7.83 4.01 -4.11
C TYR A 292 -7.59 4.83 -5.39
N LEU A 293 -8.38 4.66 -6.42
CA LEU A 293 -8.23 5.40 -7.67
C LEU A 293 -8.59 6.88 -7.55
N ILE A 294 -9.54 7.22 -6.68
CA ILE A 294 -10.15 8.55 -6.62
C ILE A 294 -9.53 9.45 -5.54
N HIS A 295 -9.05 8.89 -4.42
CA HIS A 295 -8.70 9.67 -3.22
C HIS A 295 -7.66 10.76 -3.47
N VAL A 296 -6.68 10.52 -4.35
CA VAL A 296 -5.63 11.50 -4.65
C VAL A 296 -6.19 12.74 -5.34
N PHE A 297 -7.24 12.60 -6.13
CA PHE A 297 -7.96 13.77 -6.67
C PHE A 297 -8.46 14.68 -5.55
N PHE A 298 -9.06 14.11 -4.49
CA PHE A 298 -9.55 14.90 -3.36
C PHE A 298 -8.41 15.43 -2.48
N VAL A 299 -7.29 14.71 -2.34
CA VAL A 299 -6.08 15.25 -1.72
C VAL A 299 -5.61 16.49 -2.49
N SER A 300 -5.51 16.40 -3.81
CA SER A 300 -5.11 17.52 -4.67
C SER A 300 -6.13 18.68 -4.62
N LEU A 301 -7.42 18.36 -4.62
CA LEU A 301 -8.49 19.37 -4.54
C LEU A 301 -8.39 20.18 -3.24
N VAL A 302 -8.25 19.51 -2.10
CA VAL A 302 -8.21 20.15 -0.78
C VAL A 302 -6.95 21.01 -0.61
N TYR A 303 -5.78 20.44 -0.92
CA TYR A 303 -4.53 21.10 -0.57
C TYR A 303 -3.92 21.96 -1.68
N HIS A 304 -4.12 21.62 -2.95
CA HIS A 304 -3.52 22.36 -4.07
C HIS A 304 -4.52 23.32 -4.76
N ILE A 305 -5.81 22.96 -4.84
CA ILE A 305 -6.80 23.80 -5.50
C ILE A 305 -7.49 24.74 -4.49
N TRP A 306 -7.99 24.19 -3.38
CA TRP A 306 -8.62 25.01 -2.32
C TRP A 306 -7.62 25.62 -1.34
N ASN A 307 -6.35 25.24 -1.44
CA ASN A 307 -5.23 25.76 -0.65
C ASN A 307 -5.49 25.70 0.88
N VAL A 308 -6.13 24.61 1.34
CA VAL A 308 -6.34 24.36 2.76
C VAL A 308 -4.99 24.04 3.40
N LYS A 309 -4.62 24.82 4.41
CA LYS A 309 -3.35 24.61 5.11
C LYS A 309 -3.42 23.43 6.08
N PRO A 310 -2.39 22.55 6.13
CA PRO A 310 -2.36 21.43 7.08
C PRO A 310 -2.36 21.83 8.56
N ASP A 311 -2.00 23.08 8.86
CA ASP A 311 -1.94 23.69 10.21
C ASP A 311 -3.15 24.56 10.55
N CYS A 312 -4.24 24.45 9.78
CA CYS A 312 -5.46 25.25 10.00
C CYS A 312 -6.17 24.97 11.34
N CYS A 313 -5.85 23.85 12.00
CA CYS A 313 -6.38 23.49 13.31
C CYS A 313 -5.42 22.53 14.04
N GLN A 314 -5.87 21.96 15.17
CA GLN A 314 -5.09 20.97 15.91
C GLN A 314 -4.62 19.83 14.98
N PRO A 315 -3.30 19.52 14.93
CA PRO A 315 -2.72 18.69 13.86
C PRO A 315 -3.32 17.28 13.71
N VAL A 316 -3.58 16.60 14.84
CA VAL A 316 -4.20 15.24 14.79
C VAL A 316 -5.62 15.34 14.25
N LEU A 317 -6.37 16.36 14.65
CA LEU A 317 -7.74 16.60 14.18
C LEU A 317 -7.75 16.94 12.68
N ALA A 318 -6.80 17.78 12.22
CA ALA A 318 -6.65 18.14 10.81
C ALA A 318 -6.44 16.89 9.93
N VAL A 319 -5.51 16.02 10.31
CA VAL A 319 -5.24 14.76 9.58
C VAL A 319 -6.46 13.84 9.63
N PHE A 320 -7.09 13.68 10.80
CA PHE A 320 -8.24 12.79 10.95
C PHE A 320 -9.44 13.26 10.11
N VAL A 321 -9.83 14.52 10.25
CA VAL A 321 -10.98 15.10 9.51
C VAL A 321 -10.74 15.06 8.00
N SER A 322 -9.55 15.45 7.55
CA SER A 322 -9.19 15.37 6.13
C SER A 322 -9.23 13.94 5.61
N SER A 323 -8.65 12.99 6.34
CA SER A 323 -8.60 11.58 5.90
C SER A 323 -9.99 10.95 5.87
N VAL A 324 -10.82 11.19 6.90
CA VAL A 324 -12.21 10.69 6.93
C VAL A 324 -13.04 11.35 5.84
N GLY A 325 -12.94 12.66 5.66
CA GLY A 325 -13.66 13.41 4.62
C GLY A 325 -13.31 12.89 3.22
N ILE A 326 -12.02 12.76 2.92
CA ILE A 326 -11.53 12.22 1.64
C ILE A 326 -12.00 10.77 1.44
N PHE A 327 -11.94 9.94 2.49
CA PHE A 327 -12.43 8.55 2.42
C PHE A 327 -13.93 8.51 2.07
N VAL A 328 -14.76 9.27 2.79
CA VAL A 328 -16.22 9.28 2.60
C VAL A 328 -16.57 9.80 1.21
N VAL A 329 -15.99 10.91 0.77
CA VAL A 329 -16.28 11.49 -0.55
C VAL A 329 -15.81 10.56 -1.67
N SER A 330 -14.61 9.96 -1.54
CA SER A 330 -14.11 8.98 -2.50
C SER A 330 -15.00 7.73 -2.57
N LEU A 331 -15.52 7.26 -1.43
CA LEU A 331 -16.48 6.16 -1.36
C LEU A 331 -17.78 6.51 -2.09
N LEU A 332 -18.33 7.69 -1.84
CA LEU A 332 -19.58 8.15 -2.47
C LEU A 332 -19.41 8.25 -4.00
N ILE A 333 -18.33 8.85 -4.47
CA ILE A 333 -18.06 8.96 -5.91
C ILE A 333 -17.81 7.57 -6.52
N SER A 334 -17.02 6.70 -5.87
CA SER A 334 -16.84 5.31 -6.32
C SER A 334 -18.17 4.56 -6.42
N TRP A 335 -19.04 4.74 -5.42
CA TRP A 335 -20.37 4.15 -5.44
C TRP A 335 -21.24 4.70 -6.59
N MET A 336 -21.25 6.02 -6.83
CA MET A 336 -21.98 6.65 -7.93
C MET A 336 -21.46 6.16 -9.30
N LEU A 337 -20.14 6.15 -9.50
CA LEU A 337 -19.52 5.66 -10.73
C LEU A 337 -19.85 4.18 -10.99
N SER A 338 -19.94 3.38 -9.93
CA SER A 338 -20.29 1.95 -10.03
C SER A 338 -21.72 1.71 -10.56
N LYS A 339 -22.62 2.71 -10.52
CA LYS A 339 -23.98 2.63 -11.07
C LYS A 339 -24.03 2.86 -12.58
N ILE A 340 -23.00 3.48 -13.15
CA ILE A 340 -22.91 3.79 -14.58
C ILE A 340 -22.22 2.60 -15.28
N PRO A 341 -22.87 1.90 -16.23
CA PRO A 341 -22.35 0.64 -16.81
C PRO A 341 -20.95 0.75 -17.41
N LEU A 342 -20.60 1.88 -18.02
CA LEU A 342 -19.27 2.11 -18.60
C LEU A 342 -18.23 2.38 -17.51
N LEU A 343 -18.56 3.25 -16.54
CA LEU A 343 -17.63 3.72 -15.51
C LEU A 343 -17.42 2.70 -14.37
N ARG A 344 -18.37 1.80 -14.13
CA ARG A 344 -18.22 0.74 -13.12
C ARG A 344 -17.02 -0.19 -13.37
N LYS A 345 -16.49 -0.19 -14.60
CA LYS A 345 -15.29 -0.94 -14.96
C LYS A 345 -14.00 -0.18 -14.62
N LEU A 346 -14.11 1.06 -14.18
CA LEU A 346 -12.99 1.94 -13.85
C LEU A 346 -12.85 2.20 -12.33
N VAL A 347 -13.73 1.59 -11.50
CA VAL A 347 -13.78 1.77 -10.04
C VAL A 347 -14.05 0.46 -9.31
#